data_4a7793fe0584d6bc47d05c65be8a4575
#
_entry.id   4a7793fe0584d6bc47d05c65be8a4575
#
_cell.length_a   1.000
_cell.length_b   1.000
_cell.length_c   1.000
_cell.angle_alpha   90.00
_cell.angle_beta   90.00
_cell.angle_gamma   90.00
#
_symmetry.space_group_name_H-M   'P 1'
#
loop_
_entity.id
_entity.type
_entity.pdbx_description
1 polymer ?
#
loop_
_entity_poly.entity_id
_entity_poly.type
_entity_poly.pdbx_seq_one_letter_code
_entity_poly.pdbx_strand_id
1 'polypeptide(L)'
;MWYSETIGTIKTPRALTVDGIQHPSNIFRIWSAEELADIGIYPARVETPDSRYWNTGAESYTLTDGEYVISYETTEKNVDDLKADLIAKIKANVGSLLSSSDWMVIRAADGGTAMPEAWTTYRNEVRAHGNSLENGVEAFASVQAVKNFQNHEVQEERKVSTYDDDGNETIGPDTETVTRTVDKTYWGWPKAPDAEADPYHVRYL
;
A
#
# COMPACT_ATOMS: atom_id res chain seq x y z
N MET A 1 5.82 22.87 6.48
CA MET A 1 5.68 23.60 5.22
C MET A 1 4.79 24.82 5.50
N TRP A 2 4.89 25.88 4.71
CA TRP A 2 4.10 27.11 4.88
C TRP A 2 3.53 27.53 3.53
N TYR A 3 2.52 28.36 3.58
CA TYR A 3 1.89 28.98 2.41
C TYR A 3 1.63 30.48 2.65
N SER A 4 1.72 31.25 1.60
CA SER A 4 1.31 32.65 1.57
C SER A 4 0.63 32.93 0.23
N GLU A 5 -0.45 33.68 0.23
CA GLU A 5 -1.17 34.06 -1.02
C GLU A 5 -0.30 34.85 -2.00
N THR A 6 0.67 35.63 -1.48
CA THR A 6 1.56 36.47 -2.28
C THR A 6 2.81 35.75 -2.76
N ILE A 7 3.30 34.73 -2.00
CA ILE A 7 4.58 34.04 -2.26
C ILE A 7 4.35 32.62 -2.77
N GLY A 8 3.17 32.03 -2.48
CA GLY A 8 2.86 30.63 -2.75
C GLY A 8 3.41 29.68 -1.68
N THR A 9 3.63 28.43 -2.06
CA THR A 9 4.10 27.37 -1.17
C THR A 9 5.58 27.52 -0.80
N ILE A 10 5.88 27.51 0.49
CA ILE A 10 7.23 27.57 1.06
C ILE A 10 7.56 26.21 1.68
N LYS A 11 8.26 25.36 0.93
CA LYS A 11 8.60 23.98 1.35
C LYS A 11 9.69 23.94 2.42
N THR A 12 10.65 24.87 2.31
CA THR A 12 11.81 24.95 3.23
C THR A 12 12.02 26.39 3.69
N PRO A 13 12.42 26.62 4.95
CA PRO A 13 12.79 27.95 5.44
C PRO A 13 13.82 28.62 4.54
N ARG A 14 13.52 29.82 4.07
CA ARG A 14 14.41 30.66 3.25
C ARG A 14 14.19 32.12 3.56
N ALA A 15 15.13 32.98 3.23
CA ALA A 15 14.91 34.42 3.24
C ALA A 15 13.87 34.78 2.21
N LEU A 16 12.98 35.71 2.55
CA LEU A 16 11.88 36.13 1.67
C LEU A 16 11.54 37.61 1.91
N THR A 17 10.87 38.20 0.94
CA THR A 17 10.41 39.58 1.03
C THR A 17 8.89 39.58 1.04
N VAL A 18 8.29 40.20 2.07
CA VAL A 18 6.84 40.41 2.21
C VAL A 18 6.61 41.89 2.31
N ASP A 19 5.73 42.43 1.48
CA ASP A 19 5.38 43.87 1.46
C ASP A 19 6.58 44.83 1.39
N GLY A 20 7.63 44.40 0.65
CA GLY A 20 8.88 45.15 0.49
C GLY A 20 9.87 45.02 1.66
N ILE A 21 9.54 44.30 2.72
CA ILE A 21 10.39 44.04 3.88
C ILE A 21 11.07 42.69 3.73
N GLN A 22 12.39 42.68 3.84
CA GLN A 22 13.19 41.44 3.77
C GLN A 22 13.23 40.74 5.14
N HIS A 23 12.81 39.50 5.17
CA HIS A 23 12.83 38.65 6.35
C HIS A 23 13.89 37.53 6.18
N PRO A 24 14.70 37.29 7.22
CA PRO A 24 15.69 36.19 7.18
C PRO A 24 15.00 34.82 7.35
N SER A 25 15.69 33.76 6.94
CA SER A 25 15.13 32.40 6.99
C SER A 25 14.82 31.88 8.39
N ASN A 26 15.41 32.48 9.43
CA ASN A 26 15.23 32.03 10.81
C ASN A 26 13.86 32.41 11.41
N ILE A 27 13.07 33.29 10.77
CA ILE A 27 11.71 33.63 11.24
C ILE A 27 10.84 32.36 11.37
N PHE A 28 11.00 31.39 10.49
CA PHE A 28 10.26 30.12 10.53
C PHE A 28 10.57 29.23 11.74
N ARG A 29 11.59 29.60 12.54
CA ARG A 29 12.00 28.86 13.73
C ARG A 29 11.78 29.65 15.02
N ILE A 30 11.89 30.97 14.95
CA ILE A 30 11.87 31.84 16.14
C ILE A 30 10.55 32.56 16.32
N TRP A 31 9.79 32.80 15.25
CA TRP A 31 8.49 33.46 15.32
C TRP A 31 7.39 32.46 15.62
N SER A 32 6.37 32.90 16.34
CA SER A 32 5.14 32.14 16.56
C SER A 32 4.33 32.04 15.27
N ALA A 33 3.32 31.17 15.27
CA ALA A 33 2.39 31.07 14.15
C ALA A 33 1.59 32.37 13.94
N GLU A 34 1.29 33.10 15.03
CA GLU A 34 0.60 34.38 15.00
C GLU A 34 1.45 35.46 14.35
N GLU A 35 2.74 35.59 14.75
CA GLU A 35 3.70 36.53 14.15
C GLU A 35 3.93 36.26 12.67
N LEU A 36 3.95 35.00 12.24
CA LEU A 36 4.03 34.66 10.83
C LEU A 36 2.73 34.98 10.10
N ALA A 37 1.57 34.76 10.73
CA ALA A 37 0.27 35.11 10.17
C ALA A 37 0.09 36.62 9.97
N ASP A 38 0.66 37.46 10.85
CA ASP A 38 0.64 38.92 10.73
C ASP A 38 1.30 39.43 9.43
N ILE A 39 2.23 38.65 8.88
CA ILE A 39 2.85 38.91 7.57
C ILE A 39 2.30 38.01 6.45
N GLY A 40 1.15 37.37 6.65
CA GLY A 40 0.46 36.55 5.65
C GLY A 40 1.15 35.22 5.34
N ILE A 41 1.91 34.66 6.29
CA ILE A 41 2.53 33.34 6.19
C ILE A 41 1.88 32.40 7.20
N TYR A 42 1.31 31.31 6.72
CA TYR A 42 0.58 30.33 7.53
C TYR A 42 1.23 28.96 7.43
N PRO A 43 1.17 28.16 8.49
CA PRO A 43 1.45 26.72 8.36
C PRO A 43 0.59 26.13 7.24
N ALA A 44 1.12 25.12 6.56
CA ALA A 44 0.38 24.47 5.49
C ALA A 44 0.61 22.97 5.47
N ARG A 45 -0.44 22.21 5.19
CA ARG A 45 -0.40 20.75 4.93
C ARG A 45 -0.97 20.45 3.56
N VAL A 46 -0.50 19.35 2.98
CA VAL A 46 -0.98 18.87 1.68
C VAL A 46 -1.81 17.62 1.91
N GLU A 47 -3.01 17.61 1.38
CA GLU A 47 -3.84 16.42 1.28
C GLU A 47 -3.66 15.83 -0.12
N THR A 48 -2.77 14.84 -0.22
CA THR A 48 -2.48 14.20 -1.50
C THR A 48 -3.43 13.01 -1.71
N PRO A 49 -4.24 13.02 -2.77
CA PRO A 49 -5.07 11.88 -3.14
C PRO A 49 -4.22 10.66 -3.50
N ASP A 50 -4.74 9.46 -3.23
CA ASP A 50 -4.06 8.24 -3.61
C ASP A 50 -4.02 8.09 -5.15
N SER A 51 -2.84 8.31 -5.73
CA SER A 51 -2.62 8.29 -7.17
C SER A 51 -2.88 6.93 -7.83
N ARG A 52 -3.07 5.88 -7.05
CA ARG A 52 -3.50 4.57 -7.59
C ARG A 52 -4.90 4.66 -8.17
N TYR A 53 -5.79 5.46 -7.57
CA TYR A 53 -7.22 5.51 -7.88
C TYR A 53 -7.69 6.84 -8.45
N TRP A 54 -6.92 7.91 -8.23
CA TRP A 54 -7.33 9.27 -8.57
C TRP A 54 -6.32 9.93 -9.53
N ASN A 55 -6.86 10.65 -10.50
CA ASN A 55 -6.12 11.66 -11.24
C ASN A 55 -6.27 12.98 -10.49
N THR A 56 -5.16 13.71 -10.35
CA THR A 56 -5.15 15.03 -9.71
C THR A 56 -5.22 16.13 -10.76
N GLY A 57 -6.09 17.09 -10.54
CA GLY A 57 -6.26 18.32 -11.33
C GLY A 57 -5.64 19.53 -10.64
N ALA A 58 -6.34 20.66 -10.69
CA ALA A 58 -5.90 21.92 -10.11
C ALA A 58 -5.75 21.86 -8.59
N GLU A 59 -4.76 22.58 -8.06
CA GLU A 59 -4.60 22.80 -6.62
C GLU A 59 -5.64 23.80 -6.11
N SER A 60 -6.13 23.56 -4.92
CA SER A 60 -6.94 24.50 -4.15
C SER A 60 -6.36 24.74 -2.76
N TYR A 61 -6.52 25.95 -2.27
CA TYR A 61 -5.93 26.43 -1.03
C TYR A 61 -7.02 26.95 -0.11
N THR A 62 -7.21 26.32 1.03
CA THR A 62 -8.25 26.70 2.00
C THR A 62 -7.63 26.94 3.36
N LEU A 63 -7.84 28.14 3.91
CA LEU A 63 -7.42 28.46 5.27
C LEU A 63 -8.47 27.94 6.26
N THR A 64 -8.05 27.05 7.15
CA THR A 64 -8.91 26.44 8.18
C THR A 64 -8.13 26.44 9.50
N ASP A 65 -8.72 27.03 10.55
CA ASP A 65 -8.13 27.08 11.89
C ASP A 65 -6.67 27.58 11.94
N GLY A 66 -6.33 28.56 11.08
CA GLY A 66 -4.99 29.15 11.02
C GLY A 66 -3.95 28.32 10.24
N GLU A 67 -4.35 27.24 9.57
CA GLU A 67 -3.52 26.43 8.70
C GLU A 67 -4.10 26.38 7.28
N TYR A 68 -3.26 26.50 6.26
CA TYR A 68 -3.67 26.24 4.88
C TYR A 68 -3.70 24.74 4.59
N VAL A 69 -4.85 24.29 4.11
CA VAL A 69 -5.00 22.94 3.53
C VAL A 69 -4.88 23.07 2.02
N ILE A 70 -3.84 22.45 1.47
CA ILE A 70 -3.62 22.37 0.04
C ILE A 70 -4.22 21.03 -0.43
N SER A 71 -5.28 21.10 -1.20
CA SER A 71 -5.96 19.93 -1.77
C SER A 71 -5.96 19.99 -3.30
N TYR A 72 -6.41 18.93 -3.93
CA TYR A 72 -6.43 18.79 -5.38
C TYR A 72 -7.84 18.47 -5.86
N GLU A 73 -8.23 19.01 -6.99
CA GLU A 73 -9.34 18.45 -7.74
C GLU A 73 -9.02 16.99 -8.07
N THR A 74 -9.99 16.11 -7.90
CA THR A 74 -9.80 14.69 -8.14
C THR A 74 -10.82 14.15 -9.13
N THR A 75 -10.35 13.31 -10.05
CA THR A 75 -11.20 12.54 -10.94
C THR A 75 -10.87 11.06 -10.76
N GLU A 76 -11.86 10.23 -10.58
CA GLU A 76 -11.65 8.78 -10.51
C GLU A 76 -11.01 8.26 -11.80
N LYS A 77 -10.05 7.34 -11.65
CA LYS A 77 -9.52 6.59 -12.80
C LYS A 77 -10.60 5.69 -13.39
N ASN A 78 -10.43 5.33 -14.65
CA ASN A 78 -11.33 4.38 -15.30
C ASN A 78 -11.27 3.03 -14.58
N VAL A 79 -12.42 2.51 -14.16
CA VAL A 79 -12.50 1.25 -13.43
C VAL A 79 -12.03 0.06 -14.28
N ASP A 80 -12.29 0.08 -15.59
CA ASP A 80 -11.87 -1.02 -16.48
C ASP A 80 -10.34 -1.05 -16.65
N ASP A 81 -9.67 0.09 -16.68
CA ASP A 81 -8.21 0.16 -16.69
C ASP A 81 -7.63 -0.42 -15.38
N LEU A 82 -8.22 -0.05 -14.23
CA LEU A 82 -7.79 -0.58 -12.93
C LEU A 82 -8.02 -2.09 -12.82
N LYS A 83 -9.12 -2.60 -13.36
CA LYS A 83 -9.40 -4.06 -13.45
C LYS A 83 -8.35 -4.76 -14.32
N ALA A 84 -8.05 -4.20 -15.49
CA ALA A 84 -7.05 -4.77 -16.40
C ALA A 84 -5.67 -4.86 -15.73
N ASP A 85 -5.26 -3.81 -15.01
CA ASP A 85 -4.01 -3.78 -14.25
C ASP A 85 -3.99 -4.85 -13.13
N LEU A 86 -5.11 -5.03 -12.41
CA LEU A 86 -5.21 -6.05 -11.37
C LEU A 86 -5.13 -7.46 -11.96
N ILE A 87 -5.86 -7.73 -13.03
CA ILE A 87 -5.84 -9.02 -13.72
C ILE A 87 -4.44 -9.33 -14.24
N ALA A 88 -3.75 -8.35 -14.80
CA ALA A 88 -2.35 -8.53 -15.23
C ALA A 88 -1.43 -8.91 -14.07
N LYS A 89 -1.58 -8.26 -12.90
CA LYS A 89 -0.83 -8.60 -11.68
C LYS A 89 -1.15 -9.99 -11.17
N ILE A 90 -2.43 -10.37 -11.13
CA ILE A 90 -2.85 -11.72 -10.70
C ILE A 90 -2.22 -12.78 -11.63
N LYS A 91 -2.28 -12.60 -12.94
CA LYS A 91 -1.67 -13.52 -13.93
C LYS A 91 -0.15 -13.59 -13.78
N ALA A 92 0.52 -12.47 -13.58
CA ALA A 92 1.96 -12.45 -13.34
C ALA A 92 2.33 -13.22 -12.05
N ASN A 93 1.51 -13.08 -11.00
CA ASN A 93 1.72 -13.78 -9.74
C ASN A 93 1.50 -15.30 -9.89
N VAL A 94 0.45 -15.73 -10.58
CA VAL A 94 0.24 -17.15 -10.95
C VAL A 94 1.46 -17.69 -11.69
N GLY A 95 1.95 -16.98 -12.71
CA GLY A 95 3.14 -17.37 -13.47
C GLY A 95 4.37 -17.51 -12.57
N SER A 96 4.61 -16.54 -11.70
CA SER A 96 5.72 -16.56 -10.74
C SER A 96 5.66 -17.77 -9.81
N LEU A 97 4.51 -18.05 -9.22
CA LEU A 97 4.31 -19.16 -8.29
C LEU A 97 4.46 -20.53 -8.96
N LEU A 98 4.07 -20.65 -10.22
CA LEU A 98 4.17 -21.92 -10.97
C LEU A 98 5.56 -22.18 -11.54
N SER A 99 6.36 -21.14 -11.77
CA SER A 99 7.65 -21.21 -12.48
C SER A 99 8.65 -22.16 -11.83
N SER A 100 8.71 -22.20 -10.49
CA SER A 100 9.62 -23.08 -9.75
C SER A 100 9.42 -24.58 -10.02
N SER A 101 8.22 -24.96 -10.45
CA SER A 101 7.82 -26.36 -10.73
C SER A 101 7.59 -26.67 -12.21
N ASP A 102 7.77 -25.72 -13.13
CA ASP A 102 7.54 -25.94 -14.57
C ASP A 102 8.47 -27.01 -15.16
N TRP A 103 9.71 -27.07 -14.68
CA TRP A 103 10.66 -28.11 -15.10
C TRP A 103 10.15 -29.52 -14.78
N MET A 104 9.35 -29.70 -13.73
CA MET A 104 8.76 -31.02 -13.39
C MET A 104 7.70 -31.43 -14.42
N VAL A 105 6.94 -30.47 -14.95
CA VAL A 105 5.96 -30.70 -16.02
C VAL A 105 6.69 -31.14 -17.29
N ILE A 106 7.74 -30.40 -17.66
CA ILE A 106 8.54 -30.71 -18.87
C ILE A 106 9.17 -32.10 -18.74
N ARG A 107 9.81 -32.39 -17.60
CA ARG A 107 10.40 -33.72 -17.35
C ARG A 107 9.40 -34.87 -17.47
N ALA A 108 8.20 -34.70 -16.90
CA ALA A 108 7.14 -35.71 -17.00
C ALA A 108 6.66 -35.90 -18.45
N ALA A 109 6.54 -34.78 -19.21
CA ALA A 109 6.13 -34.82 -20.63
C ALA A 109 7.16 -35.52 -21.51
N ASP A 110 8.46 -35.42 -21.20
CA ASP A 110 9.56 -36.09 -21.91
C ASP A 110 9.73 -37.59 -21.51
N GLY A 111 8.76 -38.16 -20.80
CA GLY A 111 8.80 -39.56 -20.35
C GLY A 111 9.69 -39.83 -19.13
N GLY A 112 10.14 -38.78 -18.45
CA GLY A 112 10.85 -38.85 -17.17
C GLY A 112 9.93 -39.10 -15.96
N THR A 113 10.47 -38.91 -14.76
CA THR A 113 9.73 -39.14 -13.52
C THR A 113 8.49 -38.24 -13.45
N ALA A 114 7.34 -38.80 -13.10
CA ALA A 114 6.09 -38.06 -12.90
C ALA A 114 6.24 -36.96 -11.81
N MET A 115 5.46 -35.92 -11.94
CA MET A 115 5.40 -34.85 -10.92
C MET A 115 4.85 -35.44 -9.61
N PRO A 116 5.45 -35.12 -8.45
CA PRO A 116 4.88 -35.51 -7.16
C PRO A 116 3.47 -34.96 -6.96
N GLU A 117 2.60 -35.72 -6.31
CA GLU A 117 1.20 -35.37 -6.11
C GLU A 117 1.04 -34.02 -5.38
N ALA A 118 1.86 -33.74 -4.36
CA ALA A 118 1.83 -32.48 -3.63
C ALA A 118 2.05 -31.26 -4.55
N TRP A 119 2.97 -31.36 -5.52
CA TRP A 119 3.20 -30.31 -6.50
C TRP A 119 2.05 -30.19 -7.52
N THR A 120 1.43 -31.29 -7.89
CA THR A 120 0.25 -31.29 -8.76
C THR A 120 -0.92 -30.59 -8.07
N THR A 121 -1.16 -30.92 -6.80
CA THR A 121 -2.18 -30.28 -5.96
C THR A 121 -1.93 -28.78 -5.83
N TYR A 122 -0.72 -28.39 -5.41
CA TYR A 122 -0.32 -26.99 -5.30
C TYR A 122 -0.58 -26.19 -6.60
N ARG A 123 -0.14 -26.72 -7.74
CA ARG A 123 -0.33 -26.06 -9.04
C ARG A 123 -1.81 -25.88 -9.40
N ASN A 124 -2.64 -26.85 -9.06
CA ASN A 124 -4.08 -26.77 -9.29
C ASN A 124 -4.71 -25.72 -8.38
N GLU A 125 -4.32 -25.66 -7.10
CA GLU A 125 -4.80 -24.67 -6.14
C GLU A 125 -4.37 -23.25 -6.55
N VAL A 126 -3.12 -23.05 -6.98
CA VAL A 126 -2.65 -21.75 -7.48
C VAL A 126 -3.51 -21.27 -8.66
N ARG A 127 -3.78 -22.15 -9.64
CA ARG A 127 -4.63 -21.80 -10.79
C ARG A 127 -6.08 -21.51 -10.38
N ALA A 128 -6.64 -22.34 -9.50
CA ALA A 128 -8.01 -22.16 -9.01
C ALA A 128 -8.15 -20.82 -8.24
N HIS A 129 -7.17 -20.51 -7.40
CA HIS A 129 -7.16 -19.24 -6.66
C HIS A 129 -7.02 -18.05 -7.62
N GLY A 130 -6.10 -18.10 -8.58
CA GLY A 130 -5.95 -17.06 -9.61
C GLY A 130 -7.23 -16.81 -10.38
N ASN A 131 -7.88 -17.86 -10.88
CA ASN A 131 -9.17 -17.75 -11.59
C ASN A 131 -10.26 -17.14 -10.70
N SER A 132 -10.31 -17.51 -9.42
CA SER A 132 -11.27 -16.95 -8.48
C SER A 132 -11.06 -15.45 -8.28
N LEU A 133 -9.79 -15.01 -8.14
CA LEU A 133 -9.45 -13.58 -8.03
C LEU A 133 -9.79 -12.83 -9.32
N GLU A 134 -9.44 -13.36 -10.50
CA GLU A 134 -9.75 -12.75 -11.79
C GLU A 134 -11.27 -12.55 -11.95
N ASN A 135 -12.07 -13.58 -11.68
CA ASN A 135 -13.53 -13.49 -11.74
C ASN A 135 -14.09 -12.47 -10.76
N GLY A 136 -13.51 -12.38 -9.55
CA GLY A 136 -13.88 -11.38 -8.57
C GLY A 136 -13.60 -9.96 -9.06
N VAL A 137 -12.43 -9.73 -9.64
CA VAL A 137 -12.02 -8.42 -10.20
C VAL A 137 -12.91 -8.03 -11.40
N GLU A 138 -13.24 -8.97 -12.28
CA GLU A 138 -14.14 -8.71 -13.41
C GLU A 138 -15.52 -8.19 -12.98
N ALA A 139 -16.00 -8.60 -11.82
CA ALA A 139 -17.26 -8.15 -11.26
C ALA A 139 -17.24 -6.73 -10.65
N PHE A 140 -16.10 -6.07 -10.55
CA PHE A 140 -16.03 -4.72 -9.95
C PHE A 140 -16.71 -3.68 -10.84
N ALA A 141 -17.60 -2.90 -10.22
CA ALA A 141 -18.35 -1.84 -10.87
C ALA A 141 -17.90 -0.42 -10.47
N SER A 142 -16.92 -0.29 -9.57
CA SER A 142 -16.46 1.00 -9.05
C SER A 142 -15.01 0.98 -8.60
N VAL A 143 -14.38 2.15 -8.58
CA VAL A 143 -13.05 2.35 -8.01
C VAL A 143 -13.02 1.96 -6.52
N GLN A 144 -14.13 2.17 -5.79
CA GLN A 144 -14.20 1.77 -4.38
C GLN A 144 -14.10 0.24 -4.20
N ALA A 145 -14.65 -0.56 -5.12
CA ALA A 145 -14.49 -2.02 -5.08
C ALA A 145 -13.02 -2.43 -5.27
N VAL A 146 -12.31 -1.76 -6.19
CA VAL A 146 -10.86 -1.95 -6.38
C VAL A 146 -10.09 -1.59 -5.11
N LYS A 147 -10.39 -0.45 -4.49
CA LYS A 147 -9.77 -0.03 -3.23
C LYS A 147 -9.96 -1.05 -2.12
N ASN A 148 -11.19 -1.54 -1.94
CA ASN A 148 -11.50 -2.54 -0.92
C ASN A 148 -10.78 -3.87 -1.16
N PHE A 149 -10.56 -4.24 -2.40
CA PHE A 149 -9.79 -5.42 -2.74
C PHE A 149 -8.29 -5.26 -2.42
N GLN A 150 -7.71 -4.10 -2.72
CA GLN A 150 -6.29 -3.81 -2.48
C GLN A 150 -5.98 -3.38 -1.04
N ASN A 151 -6.99 -2.97 -0.26
CA ASN A 151 -6.84 -2.60 1.14
C ASN A 151 -7.79 -3.44 2.01
N HIS A 152 -7.79 -4.75 1.78
CA HIS A 152 -8.65 -5.68 2.50
C HIS A 152 -8.08 -5.94 3.90
N GLU A 153 -8.93 -5.83 4.92
CA GLU A 153 -8.55 -6.16 6.28
C GLU A 153 -8.75 -7.66 6.54
N VAL A 154 -7.72 -8.29 7.05
CA VAL A 154 -7.74 -9.68 7.50
C VAL A 154 -7.35 -9.73 8.98
N GLN A 155 -7.94 -10.68 9.68
CA GLN A 155 -7.52 -11.01 11.03
C GLN A 155 -6.76 -12.34 11.01
N GLU A 156 -5.67 -12.40 11.73
CA GLU A 156 -4.86 -13.61 11.88
C GLU A 156 -4.49 -13.81 13.34
N GLU A 157 -4.45 -15.06 13.77
CA GLU A 157 -3.83 -15.41 15.05
C GLU A 157 -2.34 -15.64 14.84
N ARG A 158 -1.54 -14.92 15.62
CA ARG A 158 -0.09 -15.06 15.62
C ARG A 158 0.41 -15.41 17.01
N LYS A 159 1.49 -16.17 17.06
CA LYS A 159 2.19 -16.42 18.33
C LYS A 159 2.89 -15.16 18.79
N VAL A 160 2.80 -14.88 20.09
CA VAL A 160 3.50 -13.77 20.72
C VAL A 160 4.96 -14.13 20.87
N SER A 161 5.85 -13.23 20.47
CA SER A 161 7.27 -13.35 20.74
C SER A 161 7.67 -12.45 21.91
N THR A 162 8.65 -12.92 22.67
CA THR A 162 9.28 -12.17 23.75
C THR A 162 10.78 -12.05 23.48
N TYR A 163 11.38 -10.96 23.93
CA TYR A 163 12.82 -10.71 23.78
C TYR A 163 13.44 -10.71 25.18
N ASP A 164 14.59 -11.38 25.33
CA ASP A 164 15.40 -11.29 26.56
C ASP A 164 16.26 -10.00 26.59
N ASP A 165 16.97 -9.78 27.68
CA ASP A 165 17.81 -8.58 27.87
C ASP A 165 18.98 -8.51 26.86
N ASP A 166 19.35 -9.64 26.24
CA ASP A 166 20.37 -9.75 25.19
C ASP A 166 19.79 -9.58 23.78
N GLY A 167 18.46 -9.42 23.66
CA GLY A 167 17.75 -9.23 22.39
C GLY A 167 17.45 -10.52 21.63
N ASN A 168 17.58 -11.71 22.27
CA ASN A 168 17.22 -12.97 21.65
C ASN A 168 15.71 -13.16 21.70
N GLU A 169 15.11 -13.55 20.57
CA GLU A 169 13.68 -13.77 20.44
C GLU A 169 13.29 -15.19 20.86
N THR A 170 12.21 -15.28 21.62
CA THR A 170 11.56 -16.56 21.97
C THR A 170 10.09 -16.48 21.59
N ILE A 171 9.62 -17.44 20.79
CA ILE A 171 8.21 -17.56 20.39
C ILE A 171 7.48 -18.32 21.50
N GLY A 172 6.56 -17.63 22.19
CA GLY A 172 5.77 -18.17 23.29
C GLY A 172 4.62 -19.07 22.80
N PRO A 173 3.95 -19.75 23.74
CA PRO A 173 2.75 -20.53 23.44
C PRO A 173 1.50 -19.66 23.21
N ASP A 174 1.51 -18.43 23.72
CA ASP A 174 0.38 -17.52 23.64
C ASP A 174 0.17 -16.99 22.22
N THR A 175 -1.08 -16.67 21.89
CA THR A 175 -1.46 -16.09 20.60
C THR A 175 -2.17 -14.76 20.78
N GLU A 176 -2.01 -13.89 19.81
CA GLU A 176 -2.75 -12.62 19.70
C GLU A 176 -3.47 -12.55 18.37
N THR A 177 -4.58 -11.82 18.33
CA THR A 177 -5.29 -11.51 17.09
C THR A 177 -4.74 -10.20 16.53
N VAL A 178 -4.17 -10.24 15.33
CA VAL A 178 -3.63 -9.09 14.63
C VAL A 178 -4.49 -8.78 13.42
N THR A 179 -4.90 -7.51 13.29
CA THR A 179 -5.56 -7.03 12.08
C THR A 179 -4.52 -6.45 11.12
N ARG A 180 -4.54 -6.92 9.87
CA ARG A 180 -3.64 -6.43 8.81
C ARG A 180 -4.43 -6.00 7.61
N THR A 181 -3.99 -4.92 6.99
CA THR A 181 -4.46 -4.52 5.65
C THR A 181 -3.62 -5.25 4.61
N VAL A 182 -4.26 -5.96 3.71
CA VAL A 182 -3.60 -6.75 2.66
C VAL A 182 -4.16 -6.40 1.28
N ASP A 183 -3.31 -6.50 0.27
CA ASP A 183 -3.74 -6.50 -1.12
C ASP A 183 -4.03 -7.95 -1.54
N LYS A 184 -5.30 -8.26 -1.85
CA LYS A 184 -5.71 -9.61 -2.26
C LYS A 184 -5.01 -10.13 -3.51
N THR A 185 -4.43 -9.27 -4.31
CA THR A 185 -3.58 -9.68 -5.44
C THR A 185 -2.42 -10.57 -5.00
N TYR A 186 -1.91 -10.32 -3.78
CA TYR A 186 -0.71 -11.00 -3.24
C TYR A 186 -1.01 -11.85 -2.00
N TRP A 187 -2.25 -11.89 -1.53
CA TRP A 187 -2.65 -12.54 -0.29
C TRP A 187 -3.46 -13.81 -0.52
N GLY A 188 -3.31 -14.76 0.40
CA GLY A 188 -4.10 -15.98 0.42
C GLY A 188 -3.68 -17.04 -0.60
N TRP A 189 -2.51 -16.88 -1.24
CA TRP A 189 -1.98 -17.86 -2.18
C TRP A 189 -1.55 -19.15 -1.49
N PRO A 190 -1.75 -20.31 -2.14
CA PRO A 190 -1.24 -21.59 -1.65
C PRO A 190 0.26 -21.55 -1.43
N LYS A 191 0.75 -22.23 -0.40
CA LYS A 191 2.17 -22.40 -0.13
C LYS A 191 2.74 -23.55 -0.93
N ALA A 192 3.92 -23.38 -1.51
CA ALA A 192 4.63 -24.45 -2.20
C ALA A 192 4.95 -25.60 -1.21
N PRO A 193 5.01 -26.86 -1.67
CA PRO A 193 5.24 -28.02 -0.81
C PRO A 193 6.58 -28.00 -0.07
N ASP A 194 7.56 -27.26 -0.56
CA ASP A 194 8.89 -27.05 0.03
C ASP A 194 9.05 -25.71 0.77
N ALA A 195 7.98 -24.92 0.86
CA ALA A 195 8.03 -23.65 1.57
C ALA A 195 8.15 -23.88 3.10
N GLU A 196 9.04 -23.13 3.73
CA GLU A 196 9.16 -23.12 5.19
C GLU A 196 7.86 -22.58 5.83
N ALA A 197 7.50 -23.17 6.97
CA ALA A 197 6.36 -22.69 7.75
C ALA A 197 6.72 -21.34 8.42
N ASP A 198 5.80 -20.38 8.38
CA ASP A 198 5.92 -19.16 9.18
C ASP A 198 5.78 -19.55 10.67
N PRO A 199 6.81 -19.41 11.51
CA PRO A 199 6.78 -19.85 12.90
C PRO A 199 5.80 -19.03 13.76
N TYR A 200 5.42 -17.83 13.31
CA TYR A 200 4.50 -16.94 14.03
C TYR A 200 3.03 -17.17 13.65
N HIS A 201 2.80 -17.68 12.44
CA HIS A 201 1.45 -17.83 11.94
C HIS A 201 0.75 -19.05 12.53
N VAL A 202 -0.44 -18.86 13.10
CA VAL A 202 -1.29 -19.92 13.62
C VAL A 202 -2.44 -20.20 12.65
N ARG A 203 -3.24 -19.16 12.34
CA ARG A 203 -4.36 -19.27 11.39
C ARG A 203 -4.87 -17.89 10.94
N TYR A 204 -5.55 -17.86 9.83
CA TYR A 204 -6.40 -16.74 9.40
C TYR A 204 -7.82 -16.94 9.98
N LEU A 205 -8.43 -15.87 10.48
CA LEU A 205 -9.77 -15.85 11.06
C LEU A 205 -10.81 -15.35 10.06
#